data_0bc1d3f82b5d155d4b64f083ee28b1ca
#
_entry.id   0bc1d3f82b5d155d4b64f083ee28b1ca
#
_cell.length_a   1.000
_cell.length_b   1.000
_cell.length_c   1.000
_cell.angle_alpha   90.00
_cell.angle_beta   90.00
_cell.angle_gamma   90.00
#
_symmetry.space_group_name_H-M   'P 1'
#
loop_
_entity.id
_entity.type
_entity.pdbx_description
1 polymer ?
#
loop_
_entity_poly.entity_id
_entity_poly.type
_entity_poly.pdbx_seq_one_letter_code
_entity_poly.pdbx_strand_id
1 'polypeptide(L)'
;MIFNRSFLIFLFAPLFGFYAQQYSFPNKDFLFEISEINPNSYEFNFKLDQITFSKVVANNTYYTTIDKKGFYEHQEIGKPALLQFNELIEIPNGGEIKITIKKVSFETIDLNQLQLPLIKPHQRSISKSEDPSQVVFEKDSKYYNQNKFMNYELVSLIKKGIIRKHQMSRLEICPFEYNPSTNELKVYYDIKFEIQFLKADLNQTRLNYAAYNQAEFSPIFNQFINRTTLFANKDIITTHPTTYVIVSDRSFEQVLQPFVDWKTKKGFYV
;
A
#
# COMPACT_ATOMS: atom_id res chain seq x y z
N MET A 1 70.60 -7.55 27.30
CA MET A 1 69.67 -7.99 26.24
C MET A 1 68.27 -7.53 26.67
N ILE A 2 67.85 -6.36 26.21
CA ILE A 2 66.63 -5.69 26.66
C ILE A 2 65.61 -5.85 25.50
N PHE A 3 64.57 -6.67 25.76
CA PHE A 3 63.44 -6.82 24.81
C PHE A 3 62.41 -5.68 25.00
N ASN A 4 62.39 -4.83 24.03
CA ASN A 4 61.42 -3.75 23.92
C ASN A 4 60.11 -4.32 23.31
N ARG A 5 59.07 -4.47 24.14
CA ARG A 5 57.74 -4.86 23.67
C ARG A 5 56.94 -3.60 23.34
N SER A 6 56.89 -3.25 22.06
CA SER A 6 55.95 -2.24 21.55
C SER A 6 54.55 -2.78 21.63
N PHE A 7 53.72 -2.19 22.48
CA PHE A 7 52.29 -2.46 22.59
C PHE A 7 51.57 -1.65 21.50
N LEU A 8 51.12 -2.33 20.46
CA LEU A 8 50.30 -1.70 19.41
C LEU A 8 48.83 -1.62 19.93
N ILE A 9 48.41 -0.42 20.33
CA ILE A 9 47.02 -0.16 20.71
C ILE A 9 46.25 0.01 19.39
N PHE A 10 45.47 -1.00 19.01
CA PHE A 10 44.44 -0.86 18.00
C PHE A 10 43.28 -0.06 18.60
N LEU A 11 43.20 1.21 18.25
CA LEU A 11 42.00 2.02 18.46
C LEU A 11 40.92 1.50 17.47
N PHE A 12 40.06 0.62 17.97
CA PHE A 12 38.78 0.36 17.27
C PHE A 12 37.92 1.59 17.41
N ALA A 13 37.94 2.46 16.42
CA ALA A 13 36.87 3.43 16.23
C ALA A 13 35.59 2.65 15.92
N PRO A 14 34.49 2.79 16.70
CA PRO A 14 33.21 2.18 16.31
C PRO A 14 32.77 2.86 15.01
N LEU A 15 32.79 2.13 13.92
CA LEU A 15 32.06 2.48 12.72
C LEU A 15 30.58 2.49 13.12
N PHE A 16 30.03 3.67 13.37
CA PHE A 16 28.58 3.87 13.48
C PHE A 16 27.97 3.66 12.10
N GLY A 17 27.92 2.43 11.65
CA GLY A 17 27.10 2.03 10.54
C GLY A 17 25.64 2.12 10.98
N PHE A 18 24.81 2.75 10.18
CA PHE A 18 23.34 2.65 10.33
C PHE A 18 22.95 1.20 10.00
N TYR A 19 22.91 0.33 11.01
CA TYR A 19 22.49 -1.06 10.81
C TYR A 19 20.97 -1.09 10.71
N ALA A 20 20.49 -1.65 9.62
CA ALA A 20 19.11 -2.09 9.52
C ALA A 20 18.90 -3.29 10.45
N GLN A 21 17.94 -3.22 11.36
CA GLN A 21 17.60 -4.28 12.29
C GLN A 21 16.33 -4.99 11.83
N GLN A 22 16.44 -6.28 11.56
CA GLN A 22 15.32 -7.12 11.17
C GLN A 22 14.59 -7.66 12.41
N TYR A 23 13.27 -7.62 12.39
CA TYR A 23 12.39 -8.21 13.38
C TYR A 23 11.47 -9.23 12.71
N SER A 24 11.48 -10.48 13.18
CA SER A 24 10.76 -11.59 12.57
C SER A 24 9.58 -12.03 13.44
N PHE A 25 8.48 -12.35 12.82
CA PHE A 25 7.26 -12.89 13.42
C PHE A 25 7.21 -14.43 13.25
N PRO A 26 6.24 -15.14 13.87
CA PRO A 26 6.14 -16.61 13.78
C PRO A 26 5.88 -17.16 12.37
N ASN A 27 5.51 -16.33 11.40
CA ASN A 27 5.27 -16.74 10.02
C ASN A 27 6.60 -16.87 9.25
N LYS A 28 6.74 -17.91 8.42
CA LYS A 28 7.96 -18.12 7.62
C LYS A 28 8.11 -17.12 6.49
N ASP A 29 7.00 -16.81 5.83
CA ASP A 29 6.95 -15.95 4.64
C ASP A 29 5.77 -15.00 4.76
N PHE A 30 5.87 -13.85 4.07
CA PHE A 30 4.72 -12.98 3.86
C PHE A 30 3.68 -13.69 3.01
N LEU A 31 2.42 -13.66 3.47
CA LEU A 31 1.30 -14.28 2.78
C LEU A 31 0.11 -13.32 2.73
N PHE A 32 -0.41 -13.13 1.52
CA PHE A 32 -1.72 -12.54 1.31
C PHE A 32 -2.51 -13.39 0.34
N GLU A 33 -3.57 -14.02 0.83
CA GLU A 33 -4.42 -14.92 0.06
C GLU A 33 -5.87 -14.50 0.13
N ILE A 34 -6.58 -14.70 -0.99
CA ILE A 34 -8.01 -14.53 -1.12
C ILE A 34 -8.65 -15.86 -1.48
N SER A 35 -9.75 -16.17 -0.82
CA SER A 35 -10.59 -17.34 -1.11
C SER A 35 -12.03 -16.90 -1.28
N GLU A 36 -12.68 -17.29 -2.38
CA GLU A 36 -14.10 -17.05 -2.58
C GLU A 36 -14.90 -18.03 -1.73
N ILE A 37 -15.78 -17.51 -0.85
CA ILE A 37 -16.77 -18.31 -0.12
C ILE A 37 -18.01 -18.50 -1.00
N ASN A 38 -18.44 -17.42 -1.63
CA ASN A 38 -19.51 -17.35 -2.61
C ASN A 38 -19.33 -16.06 -3.44
N PRO A 39 -20.07 -15.83 -4.53
CA PRO A 39 -19.89 -14.67 -5.40
C PRO A 39 -19.99 -13.29 -4.72
N ASN A 40 -20.54 -13.24 -3.51
CA ASN A 40 -20.67 -12.00 -2.74
C ASN A 40 -19.81 -11.95 -1.48
N SER A 41 -18.97 -12.98 -1.23
CA SER A 41 -18.20 -13.08 0.02
C SER A 41 -16.84 -13.70 -0.21
N TYR A 42 -15.81 -13.04 0.30
CA TYR A 42 -14.41 -13.42 0.18
C TYR A 42 -13.76 -13.46 1.56
N GLU A 43 -12.99 -14.51 1.80
CA GLU A 43 -12.14 -14.65 2.97
C GLU A 43 -10.71 -14.30 2.61
N PHE A 44 -10.04 -13.56 3.50
CA PHE A 44 -8.67 -13.11 3.34
C PHE A 44 -7.81 -13.60 4.48
N ASN A 45 -6.61 -14.07 4.15
CA ASN A 45 -5.55 -14.39 5.09
C ASN A 45 -4.36 -13.48 4.82
N PHE A 46 -3.99 -12.68 5.82
CA PHE A 46 -2.82 -11.83 5.81
C PHE A 46 -1.85 -12.30 6.88
N LYS A 47 -0.60 -12.59 6.49
CA LYS A 47 0.46 -13.01 7.42
C LYS A 47 1.72 -12.23 7.14
N LEU A 48 2.19 -11.52 8.15
CA LEU A 48 3.45 -10.78 8.13
C LEU A 48 4.56 -11.66 8.70
N ASP A 49 5.66 -11.81 7.97
CA ASP A 49 6.83 -12.62 8.35
C ASP A 49 7.86 -11.79 9.12
N GLN A 50 8.18 -10.59 8.61
CA GLN A 50 9.22 -9.74 9.14
C GLN A 50 9.06 -8.28 8.73
N ILE A 51 9.67 -7.39 9.49
CA ILE A 51 9.85 -5.96 9.18
C ILE A 51 11.31 -5.58 9.43
N THR A 52 11.73 -4.48 8.84
CA THR A 52 13.07 -3.93 9.02
C THR A 52 12.98 -2.55 9.65
N PHE A 53 13.71 -2.34 10.73
CA PHE A 53 13.89 -1.03 11.34
C PHE A 53 15.20 -0.40 10.90
N SER A 54 15.20 0.88 10.61
CA SER A 54 16.41 1.65 10.31
C SER A 54 16.41 2.97 11.08
N LYS A 55 17.59 3.38 11.56
CA LYS A 55 17.77 4.70 12.17
C LYS A 55 18.06 5.72 11.09
N VAL A 56 17.37 6.83 11.11
CA VAL A 56 17.57 7.94 10.17
C VAL A 56 17.69 9.26 10.93
N VAL A 57 18.39 10.22 10.35
CA VAL A 57 18.45 11.58 10.88
C VAL A 57 17.47 12.45 10.08
N ALA A 58 16.59 13.14 10.77
CA ALA A 58 15.71 14.14 10.21
C ALA A 58 15.58 15.31 11.18
N ASN A 59 15.65 16.55 10.68
CA ASN A 59 15.61 17.75 11.51
C ASN A 59 16.54 17.68 12.74
N ASN A 60 17.81 17.29 12.53
CA ASN A 60 18.85 17.11 13.54
C ASN A 60 18.49 16.15 14.70
N THR A 61 17.54 15.26 14.48
CA THR A 61 17.08 14.28 15.47
C THR A 61 17.09 12.89 14.85
N TYR A 62 17.41 11.87 15.66
CA TYR A 62 17.32 10.48 15.24
C TYR A 62 15.88 9.99 15.33
N TYR A 63 15.45 9.29 14.28
CA TYR A 63 14.16 8.62 14.19
C TYR A 63 14.33 7.19 13.71
N THR A 64 13.29 6.39 13.91
CA THR A 64 13.16 5.04 13.37
C THR A 64 12.25 5.07 12.14
N THR A 65 12.66 4.41 11.08
CA THR A 65 11.78 4.06 9.95
C THR A 65 11.50 2.57 9.97
N ILE A 66 10.32 2.20 9.47
CA ILE A 66 9.90 0.82 9.27
C ILE A 66 9.88 0.57 7.77
N ASP A 67 10.41 -0.57 7.33
CA ASP A 67 10.37 -0.97 5.93
C ASP A 67 9.87 -2.41 5.78
N LYS A 68 9.08 -2.63 4.74
CA LYS A 68 8.64 -3.94 4.26
C LYS A 68 8.31 -3.84 2.78
N LYS A 69 8.92 -4.71 1.98
CA LYS A 69 8.65 -4.76 0.54
C LYS A 69 7.16 -4.98 0.26
N GLY A 70 6.57 -4.15 -0.60
CA GLY A 70 5.17 -4.20 -0.98
C GLY A 70 4.23 -3.44 -0.04
N PHE A 71 4.77 -2.77 0.98
CA PHE A 71 4.04 -1.89 1.87
C PHE A 71 4.30 -0.42 1.55
N TYR A 72 3.41 0.44 2.00
CA TYR A 72 3.47 1.89 1.78
C TYR A 72 3.30 2.62 3.11
N GLU A 73 3.95 3.78 3.27
CA GLU A 73 3.70 4.62 4.44
C GLU A 73 2.28 5.20 4.39
N HIS A 74 1.62 5.23 5.54
CA HIS A 74 0.37 5.96 5.71
C HIS A 74 0.62 7.46 5.60
N GLN A 75 -0.18 8.17 4.80
CA GLN A 75 0.13 9.52 4.31
C GLN A 75 -0.42 10.66 5.19
N GLU A 76 -0.57 10.47 6.49
CA GLU A 76 -0.95 11.57 7.39
C GLU A 76 0.26 12.35 7.83
N ILE A 77 0.38 13.59 7.34
CA ILE A 77 1.51 14.48 7.59
C ILE A 77 1.67 14.74 9.10
N GLY A 78 2.92 14.64 9.58
CA GLY A 78 3.28 14.85 10.97
C GLY A 78 2.98 13.70 11.92
N LYS A 79 2.18 12.70 11.53
CA LYS A 79 1.96 11.48 12.31
C LYS A 79 3.01 10.41 12.00
N PRO A 80 3.22 9.41 12.89
CA PRO A 80 4.18 8.35 12.63
C PRO A 80 3.96 7.68 11.28
N ALA A 81 5.04 7.50 10.51
CA ALA A 81 5.02 6.85 9.20
C ALA A 81 4.85 5.33 9.37
N LEU A 82 3.66 4.90 9.78
CA LEU A 82 3.30 3.49 9.88
C LEU A 82 3.02 2.93 8.48
N LEU A 83 3.31 1.64 8.30
CA LEU A 83 3.12 0.99 7.02
C LEU A 83 1.70 0.45 6.87
N GLN A 84 1.21 0.41 5.64
CA GLN A 84 -0.03 -0.23 5.22
C GLN A 84 0.21 -1.09 3.99
N PHE A 85 -0.55 -2.17 3.88
CA PHE A 85 -0.61 -3.03 2.70
C PHE A 85 -1.86 -2.69 1.90
N ASN A 86 -1.72 -2.55 0.59
CA ASN A 86 -2.79 -2.08 -0.28
C ASN A 86 -2.98 -3.01 -1.48
N GLU A 87 -4.25 -3.35 -1.77
CA GLU A 87 -4.64 -4.09 -2.96
C GLU A 87 -5.88 -3.47 -3.61
N LEU A 88 -6.05 -3.70 -4.91
CA LEU A 88 -7.25 -3.28 -5.62
C LEU A 88 -8.29 -4.40 -5.64
N ILE A 89 -9.51 -4.04 -5.32
CA ILE A 89 -10.66 -4.94 -5.33
C ILE A 89 -11.83 -4.31 -6.09
N GLU A 90 -12.52 -5.13 -6.87
CA GLU A 90 -13.77 -4.73 -7.51
C GLU A 90 -14.95 -4.96 -6.55
N ILE A 91 -15.82 -3.95 -6.46
CA ILE A 91 -17.09 -4.06 -5.73
C ILE A 91 -18.19 -4.34 -6.75
N PRO A 92 -19.00 -5.41 -6.58
CA PRO A 92 -20.16 -5.66 -7.42
C PRO A 92 -21.15 -4.50 -7.39
N ASN A 93 -21.90 -4.34 -8.49
CA ASN A 93 -22.86 -3.25 -8.64
C ASN A 93 -23.90 -3.26 -7.48
N GLY A 94 -24.13 -2.10 -6.88
CA GLY A 94 -25.06 -1.95 -5.75
C GLY A 94 -24.59 -2.58 -4.43
N GLY A 95 -23.40 -3.18 -4.38
CA GLY A 95 -22.89 -3.84 -3.19
C GLY A 95 -22.63 -2.87 -2.03
N GLU A 96 -23.20 -3.18 -0.86
CA GLU A 96 -22.85 -2.59 0.42
C GLU A 96 -21.76 -3.43 1.08
N ILE A 97 -20.71 -2.79 1.58
CA ILE A 97 -19.54 -3.48 2.11
C ILE A 97 -19.75 -3.78 3.59
N LYS A 98 -19.54 -5.05 3.97
CA LYS A 98 -19.43 -5.48 5.36
C LYS A 98 -18.10 -6.21 5.54
N ILE A 99 -17.23 -5.69 6.44
CA ILE A 99 -15.97 -6.32 6.81
C ILE A 99 -16.15 -6.95 8.19
N THR A 100 -15.68 -8.20 8.34
CA THR A 100 -15.76 -8.94 9.60
C THR A 100 -14.39 -9.54 9.90
N ILE A 101 -13.74 -9.09 10.97
CA ILE A 101 -12.49 -9.68 11.45
C ILE A 101 -12.82 -11.01 12.13
N LYS A 102 -12.20 -12.11 11.65
CA LYS A 102 -12.42 -13.47 12.18
C LYS A 102 -11.38 -13.86 13.22
N LYS A 103 -10.12 -13.45 12.98
CA LYS A 103 -8.98 -13.78 13.85
C LYS A 103 -7.93 -12.72 13.71
N VAL A 104 -7.27 -12.40 14.82
CA VAL A 104 -6.04 -11.60 14.85
C VAL A 104 -5.03 -12.19 15.83
N SER A 105 -3.75 -12.14 15.46
CA SER A 105 -2.64 -12.36 16.37
C SER A 105 -1.70 -11.17 16.26
N PHE A 106 -1.21 -10.70 17.38
CA PHE A 106 -0.33 -9.52 17.43
C PHE A 106 0.79 -9.73 18.44
N GLU A 107 1.81 -8.90 18.32
CA GLU A 107 2.91 -8.75 19.24
C GLU A 107 3.16 -7.28 19.52
N THR A 108 3.57 -6.93 20.73
CA THR A 108 3.98 -5.57 21.10
C THR A 108 5.49 -5.53 21.25
N ILE A 109 6.13 -4.67 20.46
CA ILE A 109 7.58 -4.50 20.40
C ILE A 109 7.92 -3.23 21.17
N ASP A 110 8.73 -3.33 22.23
CA ASP A 110 9.31 -2.17 22.89
C ASP A 110 10.55 -1.70 22.10
N LEU A 111 10.39 -0.59 21.39
CA LEU A 111 11.48 -0.03 20.58
C LEU A 111 12.63 0.50 21.43
N ASN A 112 12.39 0.84 22.72
CA ASN A 112 13.46 1.27 23.61
C ASN A 112 14.40 0.10 23.94
N GLN A 113 13.88 -1.12 24.15
CA GLN A 113 14.71 -2.31 24.35
C GLN A 113 15.58 -2.62 23.12
N LEU A 114 15.11 -2.29 21.92
CA LEU A 114 15.87 -2.38 20.67
C LEU A 114 16.79 -1.18 20.45
N GLN A 115 16.84 -0.23 21.38
CA GLN A 115 17.60 1.02 21.27
C GLN A 115 17.20 1.84 20.03
N LEU A 116 15.94 1.76 19.64
CA LEU A 116 15.37 2.50 18.50
C LEU A 116 14.67 3.78 19.00
N PRO A 117 14.96 4.95 18.40
CA PRO A 117 14.25 6.19 18.72
C PRO A 117 12.79 6.14 18.22
N LEU A 118 12.05 7.23 18.48
CA LEU A 118 10.66 7.36 18.05
C LEU A 118 10.53 7.14 16.54
N ILE A 119 9.39 6.60 16.11
CA ILE A 119 9.08 6.45 14.68
C ILE A 119 9.01 7.84 14.04
N LYS A 120 9.65 7.96 12.87
CA LYS A 120 9.70 9.20 12.08
C LYS A 120 8.30 9.65 11.69
N PRO A 121 7.95 10.94 11.84
CA PRO A 121 6.71 11.46 11.30
C PRO A 121 6.74 11.48 9.77
N HIS A 122 5.61 11.13 9.15
CA HIS A 122 5.43 11.22 7.71
C HIS A 122 5.51 12.68 7.27
N GLN A 123 6.24 12.92 6.17
CA GLN A 123 6.43 14.24 5.61
C GLN A 123 5.70 14.37 4.28
N ARG A 124 5.24 15.57 3.95
CA ARG A 124 4.65 15.81 2.65
C ARG A 124 5.65 15.57 1.52
N SER A 125 5.14 15.24 0.37
CA SER A 125 5.96 15.19 -0.85
C SER A 125 6.42 16.61 -1.24
N ILE A 126 7.67 16.71 -1.69
CA ILE A 126 8.26 17.96 -2.15
C ILE A 126 8.16 18.02 -3.68
N SER A 127 7.67 19.15 -4.21
CA SER A 127 7.66 19.38 -5.65
C SER A 127 9.11 19.48 -6.19
N LYS A 128 9.35 19.03 -7.41
CA LYS A 128 10.66 19.16 -8.07
C LYS A 128 11.15 20.63 -8.23
N SER A 129 10.21 21.58 -8.22
CA SER A 129 10.49 23.03 -8.31
C SER A 129 10.66 23.70 -6.94
N GLU A 130 10.47 22.98 -5.85
CA GLU A 130 10.56 23.52 -4.48
C GLU A 130 11.96 23.30 -3.92
N ASP A 131 12.50 24.30 -3.24
CA ASP A 131 13.79 24.20 -2.56
C ASP A 131 13.64 23.31 -1.29
N PRO A 132 14.30 22.15 -1.22
CA PRO A 132 14.21 21.26 -0.07
C PRO A 132 14.65 21.92 1.25
N SER A 133 15.52 22.94 1.22
CA SER A 133 16.01 23.64 2.41
C SER A 133 14.94 24.52 3.07
N GLN A 134 13.90 24.88 2.33
CA GLN A 134 12.78 25.70 2.82
C GLN A 134 11.61 24.85 3.33
N VAL A 135 11.69 23.53 3.23
CA VAL A 135 10.61 22.64 3.66
C VAL A 135 10.65 22.47 5.17
N VAL A 136 9.58 22.90 5.82
CA VAL A 136 9.43 22.74 7.27
C VAL A 136 9.20 21.27 7.61
N PHE A 137 9.96 20.77 8.57
CA PHE A 137 9.75 19.43 9.12
C PHE A 137 8.51 19.41 10.01
N GLU A 138 7.52 18.63 9.64
CA GLU A 138 6.24 18.55 10.33
C GLU A 138 6.22 17.39 11.33
N LYS A 139 5.81 17.69 12.57
CA LYS A 139 5.59 16.71 13.64
C LYS A 139 4.33 17.10 14.43
N ASP A 140 3.34 16.23 14.43
CA ASP A 140 2.13 16.43 15.22
C ASP A 140 2.44 16.20 16.71
N SER A 141 2.76 17.30 17.42
CA SER A 141 3.07 17.26 18.85
C SER A 141 1.90 16.72 19.69
N LYS A 142 0.66 16.96 19.26
CA LYS A 142 -0.51 16.45 19.96
C LYS A 142 -0.56 14.92 19.90
N TYR A 143 -0.22 14.33 18.75
CA TYR A 143 -0.13 12.89 18.60
C TYR A 143 1.03 12.33 19.43
N TYR A 144 2.24 12.90 19.29
CA TYR A 144 3.45 12.36 19.91
C TYR A 144 3.49 12.49 21.45
N ASN A 145 2.61 13.32 22.04
CA ASN A 145 2.50 13.49 23.50
C ASN A 145 1.39 12.62 24.13
N GLN A 146 0.68 11.78 23.36
CA GLN A 146 -0.36 10.93 23.89
C GLN A 146 0.20 9.59 24.38
N ASN A 147 -0.21 9.17 25.56
CA ASN A 147 0.06 7.83 26.08
C ASN A 147 -1.08 6.87 25.72
N LYS A 148 -1.15 6.51 24.45
CA LYS A 148 -2.20 5.64 23.93
C LYS A 148 -1.74 5.08 22.60
N PHE A 149 -2.07 3.81 22.34
CA PHE A 149 -1.94 3.25 21.00
C PHE A 149 -2.90 3.99 20.06
N MET A 150 -2.32 4.59 19.04
CA MET A 150 -3.06 5.23 17.96
C MET A 150 -3.02 4.33 16.76
N ASN A 151 -4.18 4.05 16.20
CA ASN A 151 -4.37 3.13 15.10
C ASN A 151 -5.18 3.76 13.98
N TYR A 152 -4.99 3.20 12.81
CA TYR A 152 -5.91 3.27 11.71
C TYR A 152 -6.88 2.09 11.78
N GLU A 153 -7.96 2.12 11.02
CA GLU A 153 -8.82 0.95 10.89
C GLU A 153 -8.00 -0.23 10.35
N LEU A 154 -8.02 -1.37 11.07
CA LEU A 154 -7.16 -2.52 10.76
C LEU A 154 -7.34 -3.04 9.33
N VAL A 155 -8.60 -3.06 8.87
CA VAL A 155 -8.97 -3.42 7.49
C VAL A 155 -10.06 -2.48 7.03
N SER A 156 -9.84 -1.79 5.92
CA SER A 156 -10.82 -0.87 5.33
C SER A 156 -10.89 -0.99 3.81
N LEU A 157 -12.01 -0.56 3.24
CA LEU A 157 -12.20 -0.45 1.80
C LEU A 157 -12.48 1.01 1.42
N ILE A 158 -11.55 1.61 0.71
CA ILE A 158 -11.64 3.00 0.25
C ILE A 158 -12.08 3.04 -1.22
N LYS A 159 -13.28 3.56 -1.47
CA LYS A 159 -13.76 3.75 -2.86
C LYS A 159 -12.82 4.70 -3.61
N LYS A 160 -12.30 4.26 -4.76
CA LYS A 160 -11.38 5.05 -5.61
C LYS A 160 -12.08 5.64 -6.83
N GLY A 161 -13.12 4.98 -7.33
CA GLY A 161 -13.87 5.47 -8.48
C GLY A 161 -14.56 4.36 -9.28
N ILE A 162 -15.00 4.73 -10.46
CA ILE A 162 -15.63 3.82 -11.41
C ILE A 162 -14.84 3.91 -12.71
N ILE A 163 -14.39 2.77 -13.20
CA ILE A 163 -13.79 2.66 -14.53
C ILE A 163 -14.65 1.74 -15.39
N ARG A 164 -15.18 2.27 -16.53
CA ARG A 164 -16.04 1.51 -17.44
C ARG A 164 -17.14 0.70 -16.73
N LYS A 165 -17.84 1.35 -15.80
CA LYS A 165 -18.88 0.78 -14.91
C LYS A 165 -18.41 -0.27 -13.88
N HIS A 166 -17.12 -0.57 -13.80
CA HIS A 166 -16.55 -1.36 -12.72
C HIS A 166 -16.23 -0.47 -11.53
N GLN A 167 -16.75 -0.79 -10.35
CA GLN A 167 -16.48 -0.03 -9.14
C GLN A 167 -15.13 -0.47 -8.54
N MET A 168 -14.18 0.45 -8.54
CA MET A 168 -12.83 0.22 -8.02
C MET A 168 -12.71 0.70 -6.59
N SER A 169 -12.20 -0.15 -5.73
CA SER A 169 -11.85 0.18 -4.34
C SER A 169 -10.45 -0.30 -4.00
N ARG A 170 -9.83 0.37 -3.05
CA ARG A 170 -8.58 -0.05 -2.46
C ARG A 170 -8.87 -0.72 -1.12
N LEU A 171 -8.47 -1.97 -0.99
CA LEU A 171 -8.36 -2.67 0.28
C LEU A 171 -7.10 -2.15 0.96
N GLU A 172 -7.25 -1.64 2.18
CA GLU A 172 -6.15 -1.19 3.03
C GLU A 172 -6.10 -2.08 4.27
N ILE A 173 -4.93 -2.62 4.56
CA ILE A 173 -4.63 -3.34 5.80
C ILE A 173 -3.55 -2.54 6.53
N CYS A 174 -3.89 -2.01 7.72
CA CYS A 174 -3.01 -1.21 8.56
C CYS A 174 -2.62 -2.02 9.80
N PRO A 175 -1.61 -2.92 9.71
CA PRO A 175 -1.32 -3.89 10.77
C PRO A 175 -0.47 -3.32 11.90
N PHE A 176 -0.41 -1.99 12.06
CA PHE A 176 0.43 -1.32 13.04
C PHE A 176 -0.36 -0.33 13.89
N GLU A 177 -0.15 -0.39 15.20
CA GLU A 177 -0.54 0.63 16.16
C GLU A 177 0.71 1.09 16.92
N TYR A 178 0.83 2.37 17.18
CA TYR A 178 2.00 2.93 17.86
C TYR A 178 1.61 3.81 19.03
N ASN A 179 2.27 3.60 20.17
CA ASN A 179 2.21 4.47 21.33
C ASN A 179 3.52 5.27 21.45
N PRO A 180 3.52 6.57 21.12
CA PRO A 180 4.73 7.36 21.12
C PRO A 180 5.28 7.66 22.53
N SER A 181 4.45 7.66 23.58
CA SER A 181 4.92 7.94 24.95
C SER A 181 5.70 6.79 25.55
N THR A 182 5.32 5.55 25.27
CA THR A 182 6.05 4.35 25.71
C THR A 182 7.05 3.86 24.67
N ASN A 183 6.98 4.41 23.44
CA ASN A 183 7.73 3.98 22.26
C ASN A 183 7.50 2.50 21.93
N GLU A 184 6.24 2.06 22.05
CA GLU A 184 5.82 0.69 21.77
C GLU A 184 5.08 0.61 20.43
N LEU A 185 5.45 -0.39 19.63
CA LEU A 185 4.82 -0.73 18.36
C LEU A 185 4.08 -2.05 18.50
N LYS A 186 2.75 -2.04 18.36
CA LYS A 186 1.95 -3.24 18.25
C LYS A 186 1.83 -3.62 16.77
N VAL A 187 2.10 -4.88 16.45
CA VAL A 187 2.10 -5.41 15.09
C VAL A 187 1.16 -6.60 15.00
N TYR A 188 0.15 -6.50 14.17
CA TYR A 188 -0.77 -7.58 13.84
C TYR A 188 -0.17 -8.42 12.72
N TYR A 189 0.40 -9.57 13.06
CA TYR A 189 1.15 -10.41 12.12
C TYR A 189 0.35 -11.57 11.50
N ASP A 190 -0.86 -11.87 12.02
CA ASP A 190 -1.77 -12.88 11.46
C ASP A 190 -3.20 -12.34 11.57
N ILE A 191 -3.79 -11.98 10.41
CA ILE A 191 -5.13 -11.39 10.34
C ILE A 191 -5.94 -12.22 9.36
N LYS A 192 -7.09 -12.75 9.84
CA LYS A 192 -8.09 -13.41 9.01
C LYS A 192 -9.38 -12.60 9.04
N PHE A 193 -9.88 -12.22 7.88
CA PHE A 193 -11.10 -11.41 7.78
C PHE A 193 -11.94 -11.82 6.58
N GLU A 194 -13.20 -11.42 6.60
CA GLU A 194 -14.16 -11.64 5.54
C GLU A 194 -14.71 -10.30 5.04
N ILE A 195 -14.82 -10.17 3.73
CA ILE A 195 -15.52 -9.07 3.08
C ILE A 195 -16.77 -9.63 2.42
N GLN A 196 -17.93 -9.09 2.78
CA GLN A 196 -19.23 -9.43 2.20
C GLN A 196 -19.76 -8.21 1.42
N PHE A 197 -20.26 -8.46 0.21
CA PHE A 197 -20.98 -7.48 -0.59
C PHE A 197 -22.48 -7.73 -0.47
N LEU A 198 -23.12 -7.04 0.49
CA LEU A 198 -24.55 -7.16 0.74
C LEU A 198 -25.34 -6.45 -0.37
N LYS A 199 -26.53 -6.97 -0.72
CA LYS A 199 -27.44 -6.39 -1.72
C LYS A 199 -26.82 -6.21 -3.11
N ALA A 200 -25.74 -6.90 -3.42
CA ALA A 200 -25.07 -6.80 -4.70
C ALA A 200 -25.93 -7.34 -5.87
N ASP A 201 -26.05 -6.56 -6.92
CA ASP A 201 -26.64 -6.96 -8.19
C ASP A 201 -25.59 -7.64 -9.10
N LEU A 202 -25.46 -8.97 -8.91
CA LEU A 202 -24.52 -9.77 -9.71
C LEU A 202 -24.92 -9.84 -11.18
N ASN A 203 -26.21 -9.78 -11.49
CA ASN A 203 -26.67 -9.79 -12.90
C ASN A 203 -26.22 -8.52 -13.62
N GLN A 204 -26.46 -7.34 -13.01
CA GLN A 204 -25.98 -6.09 -13.57
C GLN A 204 -24.45 -6.05 -13.63
N THR A 205 -23.77 -6.60 -12.64
CA THR A 205 -22.31 -6.71 -12.64
C THR A 205 -21.81 -7.56 -13.84
N ARG A 206 -22.44 -8.71 -14.12
CA ARG A 206 -22.13 -9.55 -15.29
C ARG A 206 -22.41 -8.83 -16.62
N LEU A 207 -23.54 -8.11 -16.72
CA LEU A 207 -23.86 -7.33 -17.91
C LEU A 207 -22.84 -6.22 -18.16
N ASN A 208 -22.40 -5.52 -17.11
CA ASN A 208 -21.34 -4.54 -17.21
C ASN A 208 -20.02 -5.18 -17.69
N TYR A 209 -19.71 -6.35 -17.17
CA TYR A 209 -18.51 -7.11 -17.58
C TYR A 209 -18.56 -7.49 -19.05
N ALA A 210 -19.66 -8.06 -19.51
CA ALA A 210 -19.84 -8.44 -20.91
C ALA A 210 -19.75 -7.22 -21.86
N ALA A 211 -20.29 -6.08 -21.45
CA ALA A 211 -20.34 -4.87 -22.29
C ALA A 211 -19.02 -4.07 -22.29
N TYR A 212 -18.25 -4.07 -21.19
CA TYR A 212 -17.15 -3.12 -20.99
C TYR A 212 -15.79 -3.75 -20.74
N ASN A 213 -15.69 -5.08 -20.66
CA ASN A 213 -14.41 -5.80 -20.49
C ASN A 213 -13.71 -5.99 -21.85
N GLN A 214 -13.12 -4.92 -22.36
CA GLN A 214 -12.36 -4.94 -23.61
C GLN A 214 -10.89 -5.25 -23.34
N ALA A 215 -10.23 -5.89 -24.31
CA ALA A 215 -8.85 -6.37 -24.20
C ALA A 215 -7.84 -5.26 -23.85
N GLU A 216 -8.08 -4.04 -24.36
CA GLU A 216 -7.23 -2.86 -24.14
C GLU A 216 -7.19 -2.43 -22.68
N PHE A 217 -8.23 -2.73 -21.89
CA PHE A 217 -8.33 -2.42 -20.47
C PHE A 217 -7.98 -3.60 -19.55
N SER A 218 -7.72 -4.76 -20.12
CA SER A 218 -7.32 -5.96 -19.36
C SER A 218 -6.14 -5.70 -18.39
N PRO A 219 -5.07 -4.94 -18.74
CA PRO A 219 -3.98 -4.66 -17.81
C PRO A 219 -4.43 -3.95 -16.53
N ILE A 220 -5.48 -3.12 -16.60
CA ILE A 220 -6.04 -2.43 -15.43
C ILE A 220 -6.92 -3.39 -14.64
N PHE A 221 -7.81 -4.09 -15.31
CA PHE A 221 -8.74 -5.01 -14.64
C PHE A 221 -8.04 -6.21 -14.01
N ASN A 222 -6.92 -6.68 -14.58
CA ASN A 222 -6.11 -7.77 -14.01
C ASN A 222 -5.45 -7.41 -12.67
N GLN A 223 -5.47 -6.14 -12.26
CA GLN A 223 -4.99 -5.71 -10.95
C GLN A 223 -6.01 -5.93 -9.83
N PHE A 224 -7.28 -6.22 -10.16
CA PHE A 224 -8.27 -6.55 -9.13
C PHE A 224 -8.04 -7.97 -8.62
N ILE A 225 -7.82 -8.11 -7.30
CA ILE A 225 -7.51 -9.40 -6.67
C ILE A 225 -8.65 -10.41 -6.73
N ASN A 226 -9.91 -9.95 -6.82
CA ASN A 226 -11.11 -10.80 -6.87
C ASN A 226 -11.67 -11.00 -8.28
N ARG A 227 -10.98 -10.56 -9.32
CA ARG A 227 -11.50 -10.61 -10.69
C ARG A 227 -11.69 -12.02 -11.22
N THR A 228 -10.74 -12.91 -10.97
CA THR A 228 -10.74 -14.28 -11.55
C THR A 228 -11.88 -15.12 -11.05
N THR A 229 -12.38 -14.84 -9.85
CA THR A 229 -13.47 -15.57 -9.22
C THR A 229 -14.84 -15.09 -9.68
N LEU A 230 -15.00 -13.78 -9.93
CA LEU A 230 -16.28 -13.22 -10.31
C LEU A 230 -16.70 -13.56 -11.75
N PHE A 231 -15.76 -13.68 -12.70
CA PHE A 231 -16.10 -13.77 -14.14
C PHE A 231 -15.07 -14.54 -14.97
N ALA A 232 -14.90 -15.81 -14.71
CA ALA A 232 -14.06 -16.72 -15.50
C ALA A 232 -14.64 -17.02 -16.90
N ASN A 233 -15.36 -16.10 -17.52
CA ASN A 233 -15.84 -16.28 -18.89
C ASN A 233 -14.74 -15.91 -19.89
N LYS A 234 -14.37 -16.90 -20.67
CA LYS A 234 -13.29 -16.87 -21.67
C LYS A 234 -13.58 -16.05 -22.93
N ASP A 235 -14.78 -15.55 -23.10
CA ASP A 235 -15.20 -14.89 -24.33
C ASP A 235 -15.09 -13.38 -24.21
N ILE A 236 -13.91 -12.86 -24.55
CA ILE A 236 -13.73 -11.42 -24.82
C ILE A 236 -14.39 -11.18 -26.19
N ILE A 237 -15.62 -10.68 -26.17
CA ILE A 237 -16.31 -10.28 -27.41
C ILE A 237 -15.76 -8.91 -27.81
N THR A 238 -14.81 -8.89 -28.72
CA THR A 238 -14.35 -7.66 -29.39
C THR A 238 -15.24 -7.38 -30.60
N THR A 239 -16.51 -7.01 -30.38
CA THR A 239 -17.46 -6.76 -31.48
C THR A 239 -17.29 -5.40 -32.16
N HIS A 240 -16.64 -4.45 -31.52
CA HIS A 240 -16.36 -3.12 -32.06
C HIS A 240 -14.99 -2.60 -31.61
N PRO A 241 -14.22 -1.93 -32.48
CA PRO A 241 -13.00 -1.28 -32.09
C PRO A 241 -13.31 -0.21 -31.03
N THR A 242 -12.44 -0.12 -30.02
CA THR A 242 -12.58 0.89 -28.97
C THR A 242 -12.43 2.27 -29.57
N THR A 243 -13.39 3.15 -29.33
CA THR A 243 -13.34 4.54 -29.79
C THR A 243 -12.35 5.34 -28.95
N TYR A 244 -11.45 6.04 -29.62
CA TYR A 244 -10.50 6.97 -29.01
C TYR A 244 -10.85 8.40 -29.43
N VAL A 245 -11.36 9.21 -28.51
CA VAL A 245 -11.78 10.59 -28.79
C VAL A 245 -10.66 11.55 -28.42
N ILE A 246 -10.25 12.38 -29.40
CA ILE A 246 -9.31 13.47 -29.18
C ILE A 246 -10.07 14.79 -29.22
N VAL A 247 -10.01 15.56 -28.15
CA VAL A 247 -10.57 16.92 -28.07
C VAL A 247 -9.39 17.89 -28.04
N SER A 248 -9.23 18.67 -29.11
CA SER A 248 -8.16 19.65 -29.23
C SER A 248 -8.61 20.87 -30.02
N ASP A 249 -7.85 21.96 -29.95
CA ASP A 249 -8.03 23.07 -30.89
C ASP A 249 -7.70 22.62 -32.31
N ARG A 250 -8.43 23.15 -33.30
CA ARG A 250 -8.28 22.79 -34.71
C ARG A 250 -6.88 23.05 -35.26
N SER A 251 -6.15 23.99 -34.69
CA SER A 251 -4.76 24.29 -35.10
C SER A 251 -3.79 23.12 -34.85
N PHE A 252 -4.14 22.16 -33.98
CA PHE A 252 -3.30 20.98 -33.68
C PHE A 252 -3.66 19.76 -34.56
N GLU A 253 -4.66 19.81 -35.41
CA GLU A 253 -5.12 18.66 -36.21
C GLU A 253 -3.97 17.97 -36.98
N GLN A 254 -3.17 18.75 -37.71
CA GLN A 254 -2.05 18.19 -38.48
C GLN A 254 -0.94 17.59 -37.60
N VAL A 255 -0.65 18.23 -36.49
CA VAL A 255 0.39 17.75 -35.55
C VAL A 255 -0.05 16.47 -34.85
N LEU A 256 -1.36 16.27 -34.64
CA LEU A 256 -1.92 15.09 -34.03
C LEU A 256 -2.08 13.91 -34.98
N GLN A 257 -2.03 14.12 -36.32
CA GLN A 257 -2.26 13.07 -37.30
C GLN A 257 -1.36 11.83 -37.13
N PRO A 258 -0.04 11.95 -36.87
CA PRO A 258 0.80 10.78 -36.62
C PRO A 258 0.36 9.96 -35.40
N PHE A 259 -0.18 10.63 -34.38
CA PHE A 259 -0.72 9.97 -33.18
C PHE A 259 -2.04 9.24 -33.51
N VAL A 260 -2.94 9.87 -34.28
CA VAL A 260 -4.17 9.25 -34.79
C VAL A 260 -3.84 7.98 -35.56
N ASP A 261 -2.91 8.06 -36.52
CA ASP A 261 -2.50 6.94 -37.36
C ASP A 261 -1.92 5.78 -36.50
N TRP A 262 -1.12 6.14 -35.50
CA TRP A 262 -0.54 5.16 -34.58
C TRP A 262 -1.64 4.46 -33.75
N LYS A 263 -2.62 5.21 -33.22
CA LYS A 263 -3.74 4.65 -32.46
C LYS A 263 -4.62 3.77 -33.35
N THR A 264 -4.90 4.20 -34.58
CA THR A 264 -5.67 3.41 -35.57
C THR A 264 -4.96 2.09 -35.87
N LYS A 265 -3.63 2.09 -36.08
CA LYS A 265 -2.83 0.88 -36.24
C LYS A 265 -2.85 -0.04 -35.01
N LYS A 266 -3.12 0.49 -33.83
CA LYS A 266 -3.31 -0.25 -32.57
C LYS A 266 -4.71 -0.83 -32.39
N GLY A 267 -5.61 -0.62 -33.35
CA GLY A 267 -6.98 -1.15 -33.33
C GLY A 267 -8.03 -0.22 -32.72
N PHE A 268 -7.69 1.03 -32.47
CA PHE A 268 -8.68 2.02 -32.04
C PHE A 268 -9.40 2.65 -33.25
N TYR A 269 -10.66 2.99 -33.06
CA TYR A 269 -11.38 3.92 -33.92
C TYR A 269 -11.21 5.33 -33.36
N VAL A 270 -10.45 6.18 -34.06
CA VAL A 270 -10.06 7.52 -33.57
C VAL A 270 -10.89 8.57 -34.23
#